data_7ce4fe67e9e413d49ee4061ba8482af1
#
_entry.id   7ce4fe67e9e413d49ee4061ba8482af1
#
_cell.length_a   1.000
_cell.length_b   1.000
_cell.length_c   1.000
_cell.angle_alpha   90.00
_cell.angle_beta   90.00
_cell.angle_gamma   90.00
#
_symmetry.space_group_name_H-M   'P 1'
#
loop_
_entity.id
_entity.type
_entity.pdbx_description
1 polymer ?
#
loop_
_entity_poly.entity_id
_entity_poly.type
_entity_poly.pdbx_seq_one_letter_code
_entity_poly.pdbx_strand_id
1 'polypeptide(L)'
;MSAIDVIETVRKMRAQETGYKEPHICERFDDFGKDGKPCRLGIMGGTFDPIHNGHLACAEQAREDLGLDVILFIPTGNPVFKRGQRIAPASDRLAMCRAAIADNPYFDVSDIEIARGGDTYTIDTLRTLRGHFPPNVELYFLAGADAIATVSK
;
A
#
# COMPACT_ATOMS: atom_id res chain seq x y z
N MET A 1 -3.92 -18.84 28.94
CA MET A 1 -4.03 -18.19 27.61
C MET A 1 -3.20 -16.93 27.62
N SER A 2 -2.30 -16.76 26.68
CA SER A 2 -1.48 -15.57 26.58
C SER A 2 -2.27 -14.39 26.01
N ALA A 3 -1.77 -13.16 26.19
CA ALA A 3 -2.36 -11.97 25.60
C ALA A 3 -2.39 -12.05 24.06
N ILE A 4 -1.36 -12.67 23.46
CA ILE A 4 -1.30 -12.87 22.01
C ILE A 4 -2.42 -13.80 21.55
N ASP A 5 -2.70 -14.88 22.29
CA ASP A 5 -3.77 -15.81 21.95
C ASP A 5 -5.15 -15.17 22.00
N VAL A 6 -5.37 -14.30 22.98
CA VAL A 6 -6.61 -13.52 23.08
C VAL A 6 -6.78 -12.60 21.88
N ILE A 7 -5.73 -11.87 21.51
CA ILE A 7 -5.76 -10.96 20.36
C ILE A 7 -6.07 -11.72 19.06
N GLU A 8 -5.41 -12.85 18.84
CA GLU A 8 -5.67 -13.67 17.65
C GLU A 8 -7.08 -14.22 17.60
N THR A 9 -7.61 -14.65 18.75
CA THR A 9 -8.97 -15.15 18.86
C THR A 9 -9.97 -14.05 18.50
N VAL A 10 -9.79 -12.85 19.04
CA VAL A 10 -10.66 -11.71 18.74
C VAL A 10 -10.59 -11.35 17.25
N ARG A 11 -9.40 -11.36 16.65
CA ARG A 11 -9.25 -11.09 15.22
C ARG A 11 -10.01 -12.10 14.36
N LYS A 12 -9.91 -13.39 14.69
CA LYS A 12 -10.62 -14.45 13.97
C LYS A 12 -12.13 -14.30 14.09
N MET A 13 -12.63 -14.01 15.28
CA MET A 13 -14.05 -13.78 15.51
C MET A 13 -14.55 -12.58 14.69
N ARG A 14 -13.79 -11.48 14.68
CA ARG A 14 -14.11 -10.27 13.93
C ARG A 14 -14.16 -10.55 12.43
N ALA A 15 -13.21 -11.32 11.92
CA ALA A 15 -13.17 -11.69 10.51
C ALA A 15 -14.39 -12.52 10.11
N GLN A 16 -14.83 -13.44 10.96
CA GLN A 16 -16.03 -14.26 10.73
C GLN A 16 -17.30 -13.42 10.71
N GLU A 17 -17.41 -12.44 11.60
CA GLU A 17 -18.63 -11.62 11.73
C GLU A 17 -18.73 -10.56 10.63
N THR A 18 -17.62 -9.95 10.23
CA THR A 18 -17.61 -8.77 9.36
C THR A 18 -17.04 -9.02 7.97
N GLY A 19 -16.51 -10.21 7.71
CA GLY A 19 -15.74 -10.46 6.50
C GLY A 19 -14.40 -9.74 6.46
N TYR A 20 -13.97 -9.17 7.59
CA TYR A 20 -12.72 -8.45 7.70
C TYR A 20 -11.54 -9.40 7.44
N LYS A 21 -10.63 -8.93 6.60
CA LYS A 21 -9.34 -9.60 6.39
C LYS A 21 -8.24 -8.70 6.94
N GLU A 22 -7.29 -9.30 7.65
CA GLU A 22 -6.13 -8.57 8.10
C GLU A 22 -5.32 -8.13 6.86
N PRO A 23 -4.98 -6.83 6.77
CA PRO A 23 -4.23 -6.35 5.61
C PRO A 23 -2.82 -6.94 5.58
N HIS A 24 -2.39 -7.31 4.40
CA HIS A 24 -1.02 -7.71 4.14
C HIS A 24 -0.28 -6.48 3.59
N ILE A 25 0.41 -5.77 4.46
CA ILE A 25 1.01 -4.47 4.13
C ILE A 25 1.99 -4.57 2.96
N CYS A 26 2.84 -5.58 2.99
CA CYS A 26 3.83 -5.83 1.95
C CYS A 26 3.89 -7.32 1.64
N GLU A 27 4.20 -7.64 0.39
CA GLU A 27 4.46 -9.03 0.00
C GLU A 27 5.96 -9.34 -0.04
N ARG A 28 6.80 -8.33 -0.34
CA ARG A 28 8.26 -8.49 -0.48
C ARG A 28 9.06 -7.71 0.55
N PHE A 29 8.53 -6.60 1.04
CA PHE A 29 9.28 -5.62 1.84
C PHE A 29 8.95 -5.67 3.33
N ASP A 30 8.51 -6.82 3.86
CA ASP A 30 8.16 -6.95 5.27
C ASP A 30 9.33 -6.59 6.20
N ASP A 31 10.56 -6.86 5.76
CA ASP A 31 11.75 -6.58 6.55
C ASP A 31 12.42 -5.24 6.19
N PHE A 32 11.79 -4.45 5.32
CA PHE A 32 12.36 -3.19 4.86
C PHE A 32 12.60 -2.23 6.03
N GLY A 33 13.84 -1.76 6.14
CA GLY A 33 14.25 -0.82 7.19
C GLY A 33 14.61 -1.46 8.52
N LYS A 34 14.44 -2.77 8.71
CA LYS A 34 14.71 -3.43 9.99
C LYS A 34 16.20 -3.51 10.35
N ASP A 35 17.08 -3.23 9.40
CA ASP A 35 18.52 -3.12 9.65
C ASP A 35 18.91 -1.82 10.38
N GLY A 36 17.95 -0.90 10.59
CA GLY A 36 18.16 0.36 11.26
C GLY A 36 18.78 1.45 10.41
N LYS A 37 19.17 1.16 9.17
CA LYS A 37 19.78 2.15 8.29
C LYS A 37 18.73 3.09 7.69
N PRO A 38 19.07 4.37 7.47
CA PRO A 38 18.18 5.29 6.76
C PRO A 38 17.82 4.75 5.38
N CYS A 39 16.53 4.73 5.06
CA CYS A 39 16.05 4.29 3.77
C CYS A 39 14.76 5.02 3.41
N ARG A 40 14.38 4.96 2.13
CA ARG A 40 13.28 5.74 1.58
C ARG A 40 12.29 4.84 0.86
N LEU A 41 11.04 4.93 1.27
CA LEU A 41 9.93 4.19 0.67
C LEU A 41 9.01 5.16 -0.05
N GLY A 42 8.80 4.95 -1.34
CA GLY A 42 7.78 5.65 -2.10
C GLY A 42 6.45 4.91 -1.99
N ILE A 43 5.37 5.66 -1.89
CA ILE A 43 4.01 5.11 -1.81
C ILE A 43 3.22 5.66 -2.98
N MET A 44 2.79 4.79 -3.88
CA MET A 44 1.98 5.18 -5.03
C MET A 44 0.56 4.61 -4.87
N GLY A 45 -0.37 5.45 -4.48
CA GLY A 45 -1.78 5.11 -4.42
C GLY A 45 -2.48 5.37 -5.74
N GLY A 46 -3.51 4.63 -6.02
CA GLY A 46 -4.33 4.85 -7.21
C GLY A 46 -5.39 3.79 -7.37
N THR A 47 -6.33 4.06 -8.26
CA THR A 47 -7.36 3.08 -8.58
C THR A 47 -6.77 1.91 -9.37
N PHE A 48 -5.83 2.18 -10.26
CA PHE A 48 -5.19 1.18 -11.14
C PHE A 48 -6.24 0.32 -11.88
N ASP A 49 -7.00 0.96 -12.72
CA ASP A 49 -8.11 0.32 -13.45
C ASP A 49 -8.00 0.50 -14.97
N PRO A 50 -7.06 -0.17 -15.62
CA PRO A 50 -5.97 -0.98 -15.07
C PRO A 50 -4.72 -0.17 -14.75
N ILE A 51 -3.77 -0.77 -14.05
CA ILE A 51 -2.40 -0.29 -14.00
C ILE A 51 -1.79 -0.40 -15.41
N HIS A 52 -0.98 0.56 -15.80
CA HIS A 52 -0.37 0.59 -17.13
C HIS A 52 1.06 1.10 -17.10
N ASN A 53 1.74 1.07 -18.24
CA ASN A 53 3.14 1.46 -18.35
C ASN A 53 3.40 2.89 -17.88
N GLY A 54 2.44 3.79 -18.02
CA GLY A 54 2.56 5.16 -17.50
C GLY A 54 2.71 5.19 -15.98
N HIS A 55 1.98 4.38 -15.26
CA HIS A 55 2.12 4.25 -13.80
C HIS A 55 3.51 3.72 -13.42
N LEU A 56 3.96 2.69 -14.12
CA LEU A 56 5.25 2.07 -13.85
C LEU A 56 6.42 3.01 -14.17
N ALA A 57 6.32 3.74 -15.27
CA ALA A 57 7.32 4.73 -15.66
C ALA A 57 7.40 5.89 -14.67
N CYS A 58 6.25 6.40 -14.21
CA CYS A 58 6.21 7.44 -13.16
C CYS A 58 6.84 6.97 -11.85
N ALA A 59 6.56 5.75 -11.46
CA ALA A 59 7.12 5.18 -10.23
C ALA A 59 8.64 5.05 -10.34
N GLU A 60 9.15 4.55 -11.44
CA GLU A 60 10.60 4.40 -11.65
C GLU A 60 11.29 5.75 -11.73
N GLN A 61 10.69 6.72 -12.41
CA GLN A 61 11.22 8.07 -12.51
C GLN A 61 11.31 8.74 -11.13
N ALA A 62 10.25 8.61 -10.32
CA ALA A 62 10.24 9.13 -8.96
C ALA A 62 11.30 8.44 -8.08
N ARG A 63 11.46 7.13 -8.25
CA ARG A 63 12.48 6.38 -7.52
C ARG A 63 13.87 6.91 -7.79
N GLU A 64 14.18 7.16 -9.05
CA GLU A 64 15.49 7.72 -9.45
C GLU A 64 15.65 9.17 -8.98
N ASP A 65 14.67 10.02 -9.24
CA ASP A 65 14.76 11.45 -8.96
C ASP A 65 14.85 11.78 -7.48
N LEU A 66 14.16 11.01 -6.64
CA LEU A 66 14.12 11.22 -5.20
C LEU A 66 15.08 10.31 -4.42
N GLY A 67 15.78 9.43 -5.10
CA GLY A 67 16.65 8.46 -4.44
C GLY A 67 15.87 7.50 -3.54
N LEU A 68 14.69 7.07 -3.98
CA LEU A 68 13.88 6.11 -3.22
C LEU A 68 14.46 4.71 -3.42
N ASP A 69 14.47 3.94 -2.34
CA ASP A 69 14.97 2.57 -2.40
C ASP A 69 13.96 1.63 -3.04
N VAL A 70 12.70 1.79 -2.69
CA VAL A 70 11.60 0.94 -3.18
C VAL A 70 10.32 1.75 -3.34
N ILE A 71 9.38 1.19 -4.10
CA ILE A 71 8.04 1.77 -4.29
C ILE A 71 6.98 0.74 -3.90
N LEU A 72 6.01 1.16 -3.08
CA LEU A 72 4.87 0.35 -2.69
C LEU A 72 3.62 0.88 -3.39
N PHE A 73 3.02 0.05 -4.24
CA PHE A 73 1.75 0.37 -4.93
C PHE A 73 0.59 -0.02 -4.04
N ILE A 74 -0.38 0.90 -3.88
CA ILE A 74 -1.55 0.67 -3.05
C ILE A 74 -2.83 0.91 -3.85
N PRO A 75 -3.43 -0.15 -4.42
CA PRO A 75 -4.72 -0.02 -5.09
C PRO A 75 -5.81 0.41 -4.10
N THR A 76 -6.64 1.36 -4.50
CA THR A 76 -7.77 1.78 -3.68
C THR A 76 -8.80 0.68 -3.58
N GLY A 77 -9.43 0.57 -2.42
CA GLY A 77 -10.52 -0.39 -2.24
C GLY A 77 -11.82 0.14 -2.84
N ASN A 78 -12.31 1.23 -2.28
CA ASN A 78 -13.54 1.88 -2.72
C ASN A 78 -13.28 3.38 -2.86
N PRO A 79 -12.89 3.87 -4.05
CA PRO A 79 -12.49 5.26 -4.22
C PRO A 79 -13.70 6.20 -4.06
N VAL A 80 -13.59 7.10 -3.08
CA VAL A 80 -14.66 8.06 -2.73
C VAL A 80 -15.05 8.93 -3.92
N PHE A 81 -14.05 9.39 -4.68
CA PHE A 81 -14.25 10.28 -5.81
C PHE A 81 -14.84 9.62 -7.06
N LYS A 82 -14.88 8.29 -7.08
CA LYS A 82 -15.35 7.52 -8.24
C LYS A 82 -16.64 6.74 -7.98
N ARG A 83 -17.35 7.10 -6.92
CA ARG A 83 -18.65 6.51 -6.65
C ARG A 83 -19.60 6.71 -7.81
N GLY A 84 -20.31 5.65 -8.17
CA GLY A 84 -21.21 5.67 -9.31
C GLY A 84 -20.54 5.42 -10.65
N GLN A 85 -19.20 5.40 -10.72
CA GLN A 85 -18.47 5.01 -11.90
C GLN A 85 -18.25 3.51 -11.92
N ARG A 86 -18.20 2.95 -13.14
CA ARG A 86 -17.93 1.52 -13.31
C ARG A 86 -16.42 1.28 -13.24
N ILE A 87 -15.97 0.62 -12.17
CA ILE A 87 -14.58 0.22 -11.98
C ILE A 87 -14.49 -1.29 -11.80
N ALA A 88 -13.35 -1.87 -12.20
CA ALA A 88 -13.09 -3.28 -12.01
C ALA A 88 -13.07 -3.64 -10.51
N PRO A 89 -13.45 -4.88 -10.15
CA PRO A 89 -13.38 -5.32 -8.76
C PRO A 89 -11.98 -5.14 -8.17
N ALA A 90 -11.92 -4.84 -6.88
CA ALA A 90 -10.66 -4.60 -6.18
C ALA A 90 -9.69 -5.78 -6.29
N SER A 91 -10.21 -7.01 -6.22
CA SER A 91 -9.39 -8.21 -6.36
C SER A 91 -8.71 -8.31 -7.74
N ASP A 92 -9.42 -7.90 -8.80
CA ASP A 92 -8.87 -7.91 -10.16
C ASP A 92 -7.81 -6.82 -10.32
N ARG A 93 -8.05 -5.64 -9.77
CA ARG A 93 -7.09 -4.53 -9.82
C ARG A 93 -5.81 -4.87 -9.05
N LEU A 94 -5.95 -5.52 -7.90
CA LEU A 94 -4.82 -6.01 -7.13
C LEU A 94 -4.02 -7.05 -7.90
N ALA A 95 -4.70 -8.02 -8.54
CA ALA A 95 -4.04 -9.05 -9.34
C ALA A 95 -3.28 -8.44 -10.54
N MET A 96 -3.85 -7.44 -11.18
CA MET A 96 -3.19 -6.73 -12.28
C MET A 96 -1.93 -6.00 -11.80
N CYS A 97 -1.97 -5.37 -10.63
CA CYS A 97 -0.79 -4.74 -10.04
C CYS A 97 0.30 -5.77 -9.73
N ARG A 98 -0.05 -6.88 -9.13
CA ARG A 98 0.90 -7.96 -8.85
C ARG A 98 1.60 -8.45 -10.11
N ALA A 99 0.84 -8.67 -11.17
CA ALA A 99 1.37 -9.12 -12.46
C ALA A 99 2.30 -8.08 -13.08
N ALA A 100 1.92 -6.80 -13.02
CA ALA A 100 2.69 -5.72 -13.63
C ALA A 100 4.04 -5.49 -12.98
N ILE A 101 4.17 -5.73 -11.68
CA ILE A 101 5.41 -5.48 -10.93
C ILE A 101 6.23 -6.75 -10.66
N ALA A 102 5.77 -7.90 -11.14
CA ALA A 102 6.35 -9.21 -10.78
C ALA A 102 7.85 -9.31 -11.06
N ASP A 103 8.32 -8.70 -12.11
CA ASP A 103 9.73 -8.74 -12.55
C ASP A 103 10.56 -7.55 -12.07
N ASN A 104 9.99 -6.63 -11.30
CA ASN A 104 10.73 -5.47 -10.77
C ASN A 104 10.99 -5.64 -9.26
N PRO A 105 12.27 -5.85 -8.86
CA PRO A 105 12.59 -6.10 -7.45
C PRO A 105 12.44 -4.88 -6.54
N TYR A 106 12.29 -3.68 -7.10
CA TYR A 106 12.13 -2.44 -6.33
C TYR A 106 10.67 -2.07 -6.10
N PHE A 107 9.75 -2.87 -6.64
CA PHE A 107 8.32 -2.60 -6.53
C PHE A 107 7.63 -3.69 -5.71
N ASP A 108 6.64 -3.28 -4.93
CA ASP A 108 5.77 -4.19 -4.19
C ASP A 108 4.34 -3.65 -4.23
N VAL A 109 3.40 -4.41 -3.77
CA VAL A 109 2.00 -4.03 -3.72
C VAL A 109 1.42 -4.34 -2.35
N SER A 110 0.51 -3.47 -1.88
CA SER A 110 -0.20 -3.64 -0.61
C SER A 110 -1.70 -3.69 -0.84
N ASP A 111 -2.38 -4.57 -0.14
CA ASP A 111 -3.84 -4.66 -0.16
C ASP A 111 -4.49 -3.89 1.00
N ILE A 112 -3.74 -3.03 1.68
CA ILE A 112 -4.17 -2.36 2.90
C ILE A 112 -5.50 -1.63 2.75
N GLU A 113 -5.73 -0.92 1.64
CA GLU A 113 -6.99 -0.20 1.41
C GLU A 113 -8.12 -1.13 1.02
N ILE A 114 -7.82 -2.17 0.25
CA ILE A 114 -8.80 -3.20 -0.14
C ILE A 114 -9.27 -3.98 1.09
N ALA A 115 -8.33 -4.41 1.93
CA ALA A 115 -8.63 -5.19 3.14
C ALA A 115 -9.40 -4.37 4.18
N ARG A 116 -9.12 -3.07 4.27
CA ARG A 116 -9.85 -2.19 5.19
C ARG A 116 -11.33 -2.12 4.85
N GLY A 117 -11.67 -2.13 3.55
CA GLY A 117 -13.05 -1.96 3.10
C GLY A 117 -13.61 -0.56 3.37
N GLY A 118 -14.85 -0.33 2.97
CA GLY A 118 -15.49 0.97 3.13
C GLY A 118 -14.81 2.06 2.31
N ASP A 119 -15.06 3.32 2.68
CA ASP A 119 -14.46 4.46 2.01
C ASP A 119 -12.97 4.57 2.32
N THR A 120 -12.20 4.90 1.30
CA THR A 120 -10.74 4.98 1.40
C THR A 120 -10.28 6.42 1.59
N TYR A 121 -9.52 6.66 2.66
CA TYR A 121 -8.90 7.96 2.94
C TYR A 121 -7.39 7.80 3.07
N THR A 122 -6.66 8.59 2.31
CA THR A 122 -5.20 8.55 2.25
C THR A 122 -4.54 8.72 3.62
N ILE A 123 -5.08 9.60 4.46
CA ILE A 123 -4.50 9.86 5.79
C ILE A 123 -4.49 8.61 6.68
N ASP A 124 -5.53 7.79 6.61
CA ASP A 124 -5.61 6.56 7.39
C ASP A 124 -4.57 5.54 6.92
N THR A 125 -4.41 5.44 5.61
CA THR A 125 -3.39 4.58 4.99
C THR A 125 -1.98 5.00 5.40
N LEU A 126 -1.68 6.30 5.33
CA LEU A 126 -0.37 6.81 5.70
C LEU A 126 -0.05 6.59 7.17
N ARG A 127 -1.02 6.75 8.05
CA ARG A 127 -0.85 6.46 9.48
C ARG A 127 -0.53 4.99 9.73
N THR A 128 -1.24 4.10 9.06
CA THR A 128 -0.99 2.67 9.18
C THR A 128 0.41 2.30 8.70
N LEU A 129 0.83 2.85 7.57
CA LEU A 129 2.16 2.61 7.03
C LEU A 129 3.25 3.16 7.95
N ARG A 130 3.04 4.36 8.52
CA ARG A 130 4.01 4.93 9.46
C ARG A 130 4.20 4.03 10.68
N GLY A 131 3.11 3.44 11.19
CA GLY A 131 3.17 2.51 12.31
C GLY A 131 3.77 1.15 11.97
N HIS A 132 3.70 0.75 10.70
CA HIS A 132 4.21 -0.54 10.25
C HIS A 132 5.73 -0.54 10.05
N PHE A 133 6.28 0.52 9.47
CA PHE A 133 7.71 0.61 9.18
C PHE A 133 8.48 1.29 10.31
N PRO A 134 9.76 0.92 10.53
CA PRO A 134 10.60 1.58 11.54
C PRO A 134 10.79 3.08 11.29
N PRO A 135 11.13 3.88 12.32
CA PRO A 135 11.31 5.33 12.18
C PRO A 135 12.42 5.75 11.20
N ASN A 136 13.39 4.88 10.95
CA ASN A 136 14.48 5.14 9.99
C ASN A 136 14.01 5.08 8.54
N VAL A 137 12.79 4.60 8.27
CA VAL A 137 12.19 4.61 6.94
C VAL A 137 11.49 5.93 6.72
N GLU A 138 11.96 6.70 5.73
CA GLU A 138 11.28 7.92 5.27
C GLU A 138 10.19 7.52 4.29
N LEU A 139 8.98 8.03 4.46
CA LEU A 139 7.84 7.75 3.59
C LEU A 139 7.62 8.93 2.65
N TYR A 140 7.53 8.64 1.35
CA TYR A 140 7.25 9.62 0.30
C TYR A 140 5.96 9.24 -0.41
N PHE A 141 4.94 10.08 -0.28
CA PHE A 141 3.67 9.85 -0.95
C PHE A 141 3.70 10.48 -2.35
N LEU A 142 3.50 9.65 -3.37
CA LEU A 142 3.47 10.07 -4.76
C LEU A 142 2.02 10.30 -5.18
N ALA A 143 1.61 11.56 -5.25
CA ALA A 143 0.23 11.94 -5.55
C ALA A 143 0.13 12.53 -6.95
N GLY A 144 -0.48 11.78 -7.86
CA GLY A 144 -0.57 12.18 -9.26
C GLY A 144 0.78 12.18 -9.96
N ALA A 145 0.84 12.68 -11.20
CA ALA A 145 2.07 12.69 -11.99
C ALA A 145 3.09 13.72 -11.51
N ASP A 146 2.64 14.82 -10.90
CA ASP A 146 3.47 15.98 -10.59
C ASP A 146 3.51 16.36 -9.11
N ALA A 147 2.72 15.71 -8.27
CA ALA A 147 2.61 16.08 -6.86
C ALA A 147 3.26 15.01 -5.99
N ILE A 148 4.29 15.40 -5.27
CA ILE A 148 5.04 14.53 -4.36
C ILE A 148 5.07 15.18 -2.99
N ALA A 149 4.64 14.44 -1.97
CA ALA A 149 4.66 14.91 -0.59
C ALA A 149 5.48 13.97 0.29
N THR A 150 6.34 14.53 1.13
CA THR A 150 7.08 13.76 2.13
C THR A 150 6.20 13.54 3.35
N VAL A 151 6.09 12.29 3.77
CA VAL A 151 5.38 11.92 4.99
C VAL A 151 6.42 11.62 6.05
N SER A 152 6.78 12.60 6.81
CA SER A 152 7.96 12.51 7.67
C SER A 152 7.68 12.07 9.10
N LYS A 153 6.53 11.87 9.55
CA LYS A 153 6.43 11.46 10.98
C LYS A 153 5.00 11.35 11.45
#